data_4d27b12217ad46d9dcd2353df6249006
#
_entry.id   4d27b12217ad46d9dcd2353df6249006
#
_cell.length_a   1.000
_cell.length_b   1.000
_cell.length_c   1.000
_cell.angle_alpha   90.00
_cell.angle_beta   90.00
_cell.angle_gamma   90.00
#
_symmetry.space_group_name_H-M   'P 1'
#
loop_
_entity.id
_entity.type
_entity.pdbx_description
1 polymer ?
#
loop_
_entity_poly.entity_id
_entity_poly.type
_entity_poly.pdbx_seq_one_letter_code
_entity_poly.pdbx_strand_id
1 'polypeptide(L)'
;LGDVMHRYGAISGREVDLAVVDFHTIRFALLNPLSVAHQVTNPVKSANYVQYLGWYVVYGRCGLEVMAHATGTELDPPTLPVARPSRRAPAIGQLVDLFDPADAGEDGERAYELDRIQRTAVYLARADQFGAQIEAEDLDDMAKLLGMRPDSWQEGEAALEELVLSSGPERDADFIRYFHRRLSREESLLYPVLREQQDAALPVLR
;
A
#
# COMPACT_ATOMS: atom_id res chain seq x y z
N LEU A 1 12.55 -7.20 17.97
CA LEU A 1 13.71 -6.43 17.53
C LEU A 1 14.36 -5.70 18.71
N GLY A 2 13.60 -5.15 19.68
CA GLY A 2 14.11 -4.48 20.87
C GLY A 2 15.14 -5.32 21.63
N ASP A 3 14.82 -6.59 21.91
CA ASP A 3 15.75 -7.51 22.60
C ASP A 3 17.07 -7.71 21.82
N VAL A 4 17.00 -7.75 20.49
CA VAL A 4 18.19 -7.87 19.62
C VAL A 4 19.06 -6.61 19.76
N MET A 5 18.45 -5.42 19.76
CA MET A 5 19.16 -4.16 19.92
C MET A 5 19.78 -4.01 21.31
N HIS A 6 19.06 -4.40 22.36
CA HIS A 6 19.60 -4.46 23.71
C HIS A 6 20.81 -5.40 23.82
N ARG A 7 20.68 -6.59 23.24
CA ARG A 7 21.77 -7.58 23.23
C ARG A 7 22.98 -7.09 22.43
N TYR A 8 22.74 -6.44 21.30
CA TYR A 8 23.80 -5.82 20.51
C TYR A 8 24.53 -4.73 21.32
N GLY A 9 23.78 -3.84 21.97
CA GLY A 9 24.33 -2.79 22.85
C GLY A 9 25.19 -3.38 23.94
N ALA A 10 24.72 -4.42 24.65
CA ALA A 10 25.45 -5.10 25.73
C ALA A 10 26.75 -5.76 25.23
N ILE A 11 26.76 -6.37 24.03
CA ILE A 11 27.94 -7.05 23.47
C ILE A 11 28.92 -6.04 22.88
N SER A 12 28.43 -5.02 22.16
CA SER A 12 29.30 -4.04 21.47
C SER A 12 29.83 -2.94 22.38
N GLY A 13 29.27 -2.80 23.59
CA GLY A 13 29.57 -1.69 24.50
C GLY A 13 29.10 -0.32 23.99
N ARG A 14 28.19 -0.31 23.02
CA ARG A 14 27.63 0.91 22.39
C ARG A 14 26.13 0.99 22.66
N GLU A 15 25.69 2.15 23.10
CA GLU A 15 24.26 2.44 23.19
C GLU A 15 23.65 2.50 21.76
N VAL A 16 22.50 1.87 21.59
CA VAL A 16 21.76 1.90 20.32
C VAL A 16 20.79 3.08 20.38
N ASP A 17 20.99 4.05 19.52
CA ASP A 17 20.06 5.16 19.35
C ASP A 17 18.84 4.67 18.54
N LEU A 18 17.70 4.49 19.21
CA LEU A 18 16.48 3.98 18.61
C LEU A 18 15.90 4.96 17.58
N ALA A 19 16.09 6.27 17.74
CA ALA A 19 15.63 7.26 16.74
C ALA A 19 16.39 7.13 15.42
N VAL A 20 17.68 6.80 15.47
CA VAL A 20 18.47 6.49 14.27
C VAL A 20 17.98 5.21 13.62
N VAL A 21 17.61 4.19 14.40
CA VAL A 21 17.05 2.95 13.86
C VAL A 21 15.71 3.21 13.18
N ASP A 22 14.80 3.96 13.80
CA ASP A 22 13.50 4.32 13.21
C ASP A 22 13.70 5.12 11.91
N PHE A 23 14.60 6.09 11.89
CA PHE A 23 14.94 6.83 10.68
C PHE A 23 15.40 5.91 9.54
N HIS A 24 16.29 4.95 9.81
CA HIS A 24 16.72 4.01 8.80
C HIS A 24 15.64 3.02 8.37
N THR A 25 14.74 2.64 9.28
CA THR A 25 13.58 1.80 8.99
C THR A 25 12.61 2.51 8.05
N ILE A 26 12.32 3.80 8.30
CA ILE A 26 11.52 4.64 7.40
C ILE A 26 12.17 4.74 6.02
N ARG A 27 13.48 5.03 5.96
CA ARG A 27 14.21 5.10 4.69
C ARG A 27 14.15 3.78 3.91
N PHE A 28 14.29 2.65 4.60
CA PHE A 28 14.17 1.33 3.98
C PHE A 28 12.75 1.07 3.46
N ALA A 29 11.72 1.40 4.26
CA ALA A 29 10.33 1.26 3.86
C ALA A 29 10.01 2.07 2.61
N LEU A 30 10.50 3.31 2.52
CA LEU A 30 10.26 4.20 1.37
C LEU A 30 11.03 3.79 0.11
N LEU A 31 12.11 3.02 0.23
CA LEU A 31 12.90 2.59 -0.92
C LEU A 31 12.05 1.82 -1.93
N ASN A 32 11.23 0.87 -1.47
CA ASN A 32 10.39 0.06 -2.34
C ASN A 32 9.32 0.89 -3.08
N PRO A 33 8.42 1.64 -2.42
CA PRO A 33 7.41 2.45 -3.12
C PRO A 33 8.04 3.45 -4.09
N LEU A 34 9.14 4.12 -3.71
CA LEU A 34 9.82 5.06 -4.60
C LEU A 34 10.45 4.37 -5.82
N SER A 35 11.02 3.18 -5.65
CA SER A 35 11.67 2.45 -6.74
C SER A 35 10.67 1.91 -7.77
N VAL A 36 9.45 1.60 -7.37
CA VAL A 36 8.41 1.01 -8.24
C VAL A 36 7.31 2.00 -8.67
N ALA A 37 7.31 3.23 -8.14
CA ALA A 37 6.27 4.22 -8.44
C ALA A 37 6.03 4.41 -9.95
N HIS A 38 7.12 4.49 -10.74
CA HIS A 38 7.00 4.64 -12.19
C HIS A 38 6.36 3.41 -12.86
N GLN A 39 6.66 2.20 -12.40
CA GLN A 39 6.08 0.96 -12.93
C GLN A 39 4.60 0.81 -12.56
N VAL A 40 4.18 1.39 -11.44
CA VAL A 40 2.77 1.42 -11.03
C VAL A 40 1.97 2.40 -11.88
N THR A 41 2.54 3.57 -12.17
CA THR A 41 1.85 4.63 -12.96
C THR A 41 1.95 4.41 -14.47
N ASN A 42 3.04 3.82 -14.96
CA ASN A 42 3.32 3.59 -16.37
C ASN A 42 3.80 2.16 -16.62
N PRO A 43 2.97 1.12 -16.41
CA PRO A 43 3.39 -0.26 -16.49
C PRO A 43 3.78 -0.66 -17.91
N VAL A 44 4.94 -1.31 -18.05
CA VAL A 44 5.32 -1.97 -19.29
C VAL A 44 4.63 -3.34 -19.40
N LYS A 45 4.40 -3.83 -20.63
CA LYS A 45 3.66 -5.08 -20.89
C LYS A 45 4.21 -6.30 -20.13
N SER A 46 5.52 -6.36 -19.94
CA SER A 46 6.20 -7.49 -19.24
C SER A 46 6.22 -7.32 -17.72
N ALA A 47 5.77 -6.19 -17.17
CA ALA A 47 5.81 -5.94 -15.73
C ALA A 47 4.89 -6.90 -14.95
N ASN A 48 5.32 -7.32 -13.78
CA ASN A 48 4.44 -7.94 -12.80
C ASN A 48 3.74 -6.84 -12.02
N TYR A 49 2.70 -6.27 -12.64
CA TYR A 49 2.01 -5.07 -12.14
C TYR A 49 1.55 -5.21 -10.69
N VAL A 50 0.85 -6.31 -10.37
CA VAL A 50 0.30 -6.53 -9.03
C VAL A 50 1.41 -6.70 -7.98
N GLN A 51 2.56 -7.25 -8.36
CA GLN A 51 3.71 -7.34 -7.47
C GLN A 51 4.28 -5.96 -7.13
N TYR A 52 4.44 -5.09 -8.14
CA TYR A 52 4.94 -3.74 -7.92
C TYR A 52 3.94 -2.88 -7.16
N LEU A 53 2.64 -3.03 -7.46
CA LEU A 53 1.59 -2.35 -6.71
C LEU A 53 1.57 -2.81 -5.25
N GLY A 54 1.74 -4.12 -5.00
CA GLY A 54 1.88 -4.66 -3.64
C GLY A 54 3.08 -4.05 -2.89
N TRP A 55 4.24 -3.97 -3.53
CA TRP A 55 5.41 -3.30 -2.92
C TRP A 55 5.16 -1.82 -2.64
N TYR A 56 4.52 -1.12 -3.56
CA TYR A 56 4.18 0.29 -3.39
C TYR A 56 3.24 0.49 -2.19
N VAL A 57 2.16 -0.28 -2.12
CA VAL A 57 1.11 -0.12 -1.11
C VAL A 57 1.55 -0.63 0.26
N VAL A 58 2.04 -1.86 0.35
CA VAL A 58 2.36 -2.51 1.63
C VAL A 58 3.54 -1.82 2.32
N TYR A 59 4.65 -1.59 1.60
CA TYR A 59 5.81 -0.92 2.22
C TYR A 59 5.55 0.57 2.46
N GLY A 60 4.72 1.23 1.64
CA GLY A 60 4.24 2.58 1.91
C GLY A 60 3.47 2.66 3.23
N ARG A 61 2.49 1.77 3.43
CA ARG A 61 1.72 1.68 4.68
C ARG A 61 2.63 1.39 5.88
N CYS A 62 3.51 0.38 5.78
CA CYS A 62 4.45 0.06 6.84
C CYS A 62 5.36 1.25 7.20
N GLY A 63 5.82 2.01 6.20
CA GLY A 63 6.62 3.21 6.43
C GLY A 63 5.86 4.29 7.21
N LEU A 64 4.58 4.48 6.89
CA LEU A 64 3.70 5.41 7.62
C LEU A 64 3.44 4.97 9.06
N GLU A 65 3.35 3.66 9.32
CA GLU A 65 3.22 3.13 10.69
C GLU A 65 4.47 3.42 11.54
N VAL A 66 5.67 3.28 10.95
CA VAL A 66 6.92 3.65 11.64
C VAL A 66 7.00 5.17 11.85
N MET A 67 6.60 5.98 10.85
CA MET A 67 6.53 7.43 11.00
C MET A 67 5.55 7.84 12.10
N ALA A 68 4.37 7.23 12.14
CA ALA A 68 3.36 7.49 13.16
C ALA A 68 3.90 7.17 14.57
N HIS A 69 4.60 6.04 14.71
CA HIS A 69 5.26 5.69 15.97
C HIS A 69 6.32 6.73 16.35
N ALA A 70 7.22 7.08 15.43
CA ALA A 70 8.32 8.02 15.69
C ALA A 70 7.84 9.43 16.04
N THR A 71 6.67 9.84 15.53
CA THR A 71 6.07 11.16 15.79
C THR A 71 5.02 11.16 16.90
N GLY A 72 4.69 9.99 17.47
CA GLY A 72 3.59 9.85 18.43
C GLY A 72 2.20 10.09 17.83
N THR A 73 2.05 9.93 16.52
CA THR A 73 0.77 10.08 15.82
C THR A 73 -0.08 8.83 16.02
N GLU A 74 -1.29 8.98 16.58
CA GLU A 74 -2.25 7.89 16.64
C GLU A 74 -2.86 7.65 15.25
N LEU A 75 -2.89 6.39 14.82
CA LEU A 75 -3.50 5.97 13.57
C LEU A 75 -4.91 5.46 13.83
N ASP A 76 -5.85 5.91 13.00
CA ASP A 76 -7.20 5.38 13.01
C ASP A 76 -7.26 4.12 12.15
N PRO A 77 -7.88 3.02 12.64
CA PRO A 77 -8.09 1.85 11.79
C PRO A 77 -8.96 2.22 10.60
N PRO A 78 -8.59 1.79 9.37
CA PRO A 78 -9.39 2.12 8.19
C PRO A 78 -10.74 1.41 8.24
N THR A 79 -11.78 2.11 7.81
CA THR A 79 -13.06 1.46 7.49
C THR A 79 -12.86 0.64 6.24
N LEU A 80 -13.07 -0.66 6.32
CA LEU A 80 -13.00 -1.54 5.14
C LEU A 80 -14.29 -1.43 4.33
N PRO A 81 -14.20 -1.35 3.01
CA PRO A 81 -15.37 -1.24 2.15
C PRO A 81 -16.21 -2.52 2.19
N VAL A 82 -17.50 -2.39 1.91
CA VAL A 82 -18.44 -3.51 1.81
C VAL A 82 -18.62 -3.88 0.35
N ALA A 83 -18.50 -5.17 0.04
CA ALA A 83 -18.67 -5.67 -1.33
C ALA A 83 -20.02 -5.27 -1.92
N ARG A 84 -20.03 -4.71 -3.11
CA ARG A 84 -21.24 -4.39 -3.86
C ARG A 84 -21.44 -5.37 -5.01
N PRO A 85 -22.67 -5.87 -5.24
CA PRO A 85 -22.95 -6.70 -6.40
C PRO A 85 -22.62 -5.95 -7.69
N SER A 86 -21.83 -6.57 -8.56
CA SER A 86 -21.48 -6.04 -9.87
C SER A 86 -22.18 -6.82 -10.97
N ARG A 87 -22.74 -6.12 -11.95
CA ARG A 87 -23.28 -6.74 -13.17
C ARG A 87 -22.19 -7.35 -14.05
N ARG A 88 -20.92 -6.98 -13.83
CA ARG A 88 -19.76 -7.48 -14.55
C ARG A 88 -19.09 -8.67 -13.91
N ALA A 89 -19.45 -9.01 -12.68
CA ALA A 89 -18.82 -10.08 -11.91
C ALA A 89 -18.71 -11.41 -12.70
N PRO A 90 -19.73 -11.87 -13.48
CA PRO A 90 -19.59 -13.11 -14.26
C PRO A 90 -18.49 -13.03 -15.33
N ALA A 91 -18.32 -11.89 -16.00
CA ALA A 91 -17.29 -11.73 -17.04
C ALA A 91 -15.89 -11.65 -16.42
N ILE A 92 -15.77 -10.98 -15.27
CA ILE A 92 -14.51 -10.88 -14.54
C ILE A 92 -14.14 -12.24 -13.93
N GLY A 93 -15.10 -12.97 -13.39
CA GLY A 93 -14.89 -14.34 -12.91
C GLY A 93 -14.39 -15.26 -14.02
N GLN A 94 -15.00 -15.19 -15.21
CA GLN A 94 -14.53 -15.94 -16.38
C GLN A 94 -13.07 -15.58 -16.75
N LEU A 95 -12.68 -14.31 -16.60
CA LEU A 95 -11.30 -13.89 -16.86
C LEU A 95 -10.33 -14.49 -15.84
N VAL A 96 -10.71 -14.55 -14.56
CA VAL A 96 -9.92 -15.21 -13.51
C VAL A 96 -9.73 -16.69 -13.80
N ASP A 97 -10.80 -17.39 -14.22
CA ASP A 97 -10.78 -18.82 -14.50
C ASP A 97 -9.98 -19.18 -15.76
N LEU A 98 -9.94 -18.29 -16.76
CA LEU A 98 -9.20 -18.52 -18.01
C LEU A 98 -7.66 -18.51 -17.86
N PHE A 99 -7.15 -18.01 -16.76
CA PHE A 99 -5.71 -17.87 -16.52
C PHE A 99 -5.24 -18.64 -15.29
N ASP A 100 -5.75 -19.87 -15.09
CA ASP A 100 -5.30 -20.71 -13.99
C ASP A 100 -3.85 -21.19 -14.23
N PRO A 101 -2.91 -20.90 -13.31
CA PRO A 101 -1.54 -21.40 -13.39
C PRO A 101 -1.42 -22.93 -13.50
N ALA A 102 -2.42 -23.66 -12.98
CA ALA A 102 -2.48 -25.13 -13.07
C ALA A 102 -2.56 -25.64 -14.53
N ASP A 103 -3.09 -24.83 -15.45
CA ASP A 103 -3.19 -25.18 -16.88
C ASP A 103 -1.85 -25.19 -17.61
N ALA A 104 -0.79 -24.69 -16.98
CA ALA A 104 0.57 -24.72 -17.54
C ALA A 104 1.24 -26.11 -17.47
N GLY A 105 0.73 -27.05 -16.67
CA GLY A 105 1.36 -28.35 -16.43
C GLY A 105 2.76 -28.17 -15.83
N GLU A 106 3.78 -28.75 -16.50
CA GLU A 106 5.17 -28.67 -16.03
C GLU A 106 5.94 -27.43 -16.56
N ASP A 107 5.32 -26.60 -17.39
CA ASP A 107 5.94 -25.38 -17.92
C ASP A 107 5.92 -24.26 -16.89
N GLY A 108 7.03 -24.09 -16.18
CA GLY A 108 7.17 -23.09 -15.12
C GLY A 108 7.13 -21.64 -15.63
N GLU A 109 7.60 -21.37 -16.85
CA GLU A 109 7.51 -20.02 -17.45
C GLU A 109 6.06 -19.68 -17.76
N ARG A 110 5.35 -20.63 -18.36
CA ARG A 110 3.92 -20.49 -18.63
C ARG A 110 3.10 -20.35 -17.35
N ALA A 111 3.40 -21.14 -16.33
CA ALA A 111 2.75 -21.03 -15.02
C ALA A 111 2.94 -19.63 -14.40
N TYR A 112 4.15 -19.08 -14.46
CA TYR A 112 4.43 -17.73 -13.99
C TYR A 112 3.66 -16.66 -14.77
N GLU A 113 3.55 -16.78 -16.09
CA GLU A 113 2.77 -15.83 -16.90
C GLU A 113 1.30 -15.89 -16.57
N LEU A 114 0.71 -17.10 -16.47
CA LEU A 114 -0.70 -17.28 -16.10
C LEU A 114 -0.99 -16.73 -14.72
N ASP A 115 -0.13 -17.01 -13.74
CA ASP A 115 -0.24 -16.49 -12.38
C ASP A 115 -0.26 -14.95 -12.34
N ARG A 116 0.63 -14.32 -13.06
CA ARG A 116 0.70 -12.85 -13.14
C ARG A 116 -0.59 -12.25 -13.70
N ILE A 117 -1.16 -12.86 -14.73
CA ILE A 117 -2.40 -12.42 -15.36
C ILE A 117 -3.58 -12.67 -14.41
N GLN A 118 -3.67 -13.87 -13.83
CA GLN A 118 -4.73 -14.23 -12.90
C GLN A 118 -4.77 -13.31 -11.69
N ARG A 119 -3.62 -13.02 -11.08
CA ARG A 119 -3.54 -12.08 -9.94
C ARG A 119 -4.04 -10.69 -10.32
N THR A 120 -3.71 -10.22 -11.53
CA THR A 120 -4.23 -8.94 -12.02
C THR A 120 -5.76 -8.99 -12.19
N ALA A 121 -6.30 -10.10 -12.73
CA ALA A 121 -7.74 -10.28 -12.87
C ALA A 121 -8.46 -10.35 -11.51
N VAL A 122 -7.87 -11.02 -10.52
CA VAL A 122 -8.41 -11.06 -9.14
C VAL A 122 -8.42 -9.66 -8.51
N TYR A 123 -7.35 -8.88 -8.67
CA TYR A 123 -7.31 -7.49 -8.21
C TYR A 123 -8.42 -6.65 -8.89
N LEU A 124 -8.60 -6.76 -10.21
CA LEU A 124 -9.66 -6.06 -10.94
C LEU A 124 -11.07 -6.48 -10.49
N ALA A 125 -11.26 -7.77 -10.16
CA ALA A 125 -12.52 -8.25 -9.60
C ALA A 125 -12.86 -7.57 -8.27
N ARG A 126 -11.87 -7.36 -7.42
CA ARG A 126 -12.04 -6.62 -6.16
C ARG A 126 -12.25 -5.14 -6.40
N ALA A 127 -11.50 -4.54 -7.31
CA ALA A 127 -11.70 -3.12 -7.69
C ALA A 127 -13.11 -2.86 -8.25
N ASP A 128 -13.70 -3.79 -9.01
CA ASP A 128 -15.09 -3.68 -9.48
C ASP A 128 -16.11 -3.75 -8.32
N GLN A 129 -15.82 -4.49 -7.24
CA GLN A 129 -16.72 -4.64 -6.10
C GLN A 129 -16.61 -3.51 -5.07
N PHE A 130 -15.42 -2.97 -4.87
CA PHE A 130 -15.10 -2.07 -3.76
C PHE A 130 -14.59 -0.70 -4.21
N GLY A 131 -14.03 -0.59 -5.43
CA GLY A 131 -13.26 0.57 -5.87
C GLY A 131 -14.04 1.89 -5.81
N ALA A 132 -15.31 1.89 -6.24
CA ALA A 132 -16.13 3.09 -6.21
C ALA A 132 -16.38 3.62 -4.77
N GLN A 133 -16.47 2.74 -3.79
CA GLN A 133 -16.59 3.14 -2.39
C GLN A 133 -15.26 3.68 -1.87
N ILE A 134 -14.15 3.01 -2.18
CA ILE A 134 -12.80 3.46 -1.79
C ILE A 134 -12.51 4.84 -2.35
N GLU A 135 -12.79 5.07 -3.64
CA GLU A 135 -12.60 6.37 -4.27
C GLU A 135 -13.44 7.46 -3.59
N ALA A 136 -14.70 7.17 -3.27
CA ALA A 136 -15.55 8.13 -2.57
C ALA A 136 -15.01 8.47 -1.16
N GLU A 137 -14.55 7.47 -0.40
CA GLU A 137 -13.96 7.66 0.92
C GLU A 137 -12.62 8.42 0.86
N ASP A 138 -11.79 8.16 -0.15
CA ASP A 138 -10.54 8.88 -0.37
C ASP A 138 -10.79 10.36 -0.70
N LEU A 139 -11.78 10.66 -1.54
CA LEU A 139 -12.21 12.04 -1.82
C LEU A 139 -12.76 12.75 -0.58
N ASP A 140 -13.52 12.05 0.27
CA ASP A 140 -14.02 12.59 1.52
C ASP A 140 -12.89 12.86 2.54
N ASP A 141 -11.86 12.01 2.56
CA ASP A 141 -10.67 12.23 3.39
C ASP A 141 -9.81 13.38 2.85
N MET A 142 -9.65 13.49 1.52
CA MET A 142 -9.01 14.67 0.88
C MET A 142 -9.75 15.96 1.23
N ALA A 143 -11.09 15.94 1.24
CA ALA A 143 -11.89 17.09 1.59
C ALA A 143 -11.57 17.65 2.98
N LYS A 144 -11.26 16.78 3.95
CA LYS A 144 -10.86 17.18 5.31
C LYS A 144 -9.54 17.92 5.33
N LEU A 145 -8.59 17.51 4.47
CA LEU A 145 -7.28 18.13 4.36
C LEU A 145 -7.31 19.45 3.56
N LEU A 146 -8.05 19.45 2.47
CA LEU A 146 -8.11 20.57 1.51
C LEU A 146 -9.12 21.65 1.91
N GLY A 147 -10.07 21.34 2.82
CA GLY A 147 -11.17 22.22 3.19
C GLY A 147 -12.31 22.24 2.17
N MET A 148 -12.19 21.52 1.07
CA MET A 148 -13.21 21.34 0.04
C MET A 148 -13.06 19.95 -0.61
N ARG A 149 -14.20 19.37 -1.01
CA ARG A 149 -14.20 18.07 -1.69
C ARG A 149 -13.83 18.25 -3.16
N PRO A 150 -12.79 17.57 -3.65
CA PRO A 150 -12.44 17.59 -5.08
C PRO A 150 -13.53 16.92 -5.92
N ASP A 151 -13.69 17.37 -7.17
CA ASP A 151 -14.67 16.77 -8.10
C ASP A 151 -14.16 15.44 -8.68
N SER A 152 -12.84 15.24 -8.67
CA SER A 152 -12.19 14.01 -9.14
C SER A 152 -10.94 13.70 -8.32
N TRP A 153 -10.50 12.43 -8.36
CA TRP A 153 -9.25 12.03 -7.71
C TRP A 153 -8.03 12.73 -8.32
N GLN A 154 -8.03 13.03 -9.63
CA GLN A 154 -6.95 13.74 -10.30
C GLN A 154 -6.78 15.17 -9.78
N GLU A 155 -7.88 15.89 -9.62
CA GLU A 155 -7.86 17.24 -9.03
C GLU A 155 -7.43 17.19 -7.56
N GLY A 156 -7.95 16.20 -6.84
CA GLY A 156 -7.59 15.98 -5.44
C GLY A 156 -6.12 15.70 -5.24
N GLU A 157 -5.52 14.86 -6.07
CA GLU A 157 -4.08 14.57 -6.00
C GLU A 157 -3.22 15.79 -6.32
N ALA A 158 -3.56 16.56 -7.34
CA ALA A 158 -2.84 17.79 -7.67
C ALA A 158 -2.90 18.82 -6.52
N ALA A 159 -4.08 19.02 -5.94
CA ALA A 159 -4.24 19.93 -4.81
C ALA A 159 -3.54 19.41 -3.54
N LEU A 160 -3.56 18.11 -3.31
CA LEU A 160 -2.87 17.47 -2.18
C LEU A 160 -1.35 17.59 -2.31
N GLU A 161 -0.79 17.44 -3.51
CA GLU A 161 0.64 17.64 -3.78
C GLU A 161 1.06 19.07 -3.44
N GLU A 162 0.32 20.08 -3.91
CA GLU A 162 0.57 21.47 -3.56
C GLU A 162 0.50 21.72 -2.06
N LEU A 163 -0.50 21.14 -1.40
CA LEU A 163 -0.68 21.25 0.04
C LEU A 163 0.50 20.64 0.80
N VAL A 164 0.95 19.43 0.44
CA VAL A 164 2.10 18.77 1.07
C VAL A 164 3.37 19.57 0.89
N LEU A 165 3.63 20.07 -0.33
CA LEU A 165 4.84 20.84 -0.64
C LEU A 165 4.87 22.21 0.04
N SER A 166 3.72 22.80 0.35
CA SER A 166 3.59 24.12 0.99
C SER A 166 3.41 24.07 2.50
N SER A 167 3.19 22.90 3.09
CA SER A 167 2.94 22.73 4.53
C SER A 167 4.23 22.53 5.31
N GLY A 168 4.20 22.92 6.58
CA GLY A 168 5.24 22.62 7.55
C GLY A 168 4.93 21.38 8.38
N PRO A 169 5.84 21.04 9.32
CA PRO A 169 5.74 19.80 10.12
C PRO A 169 4.52 19.76 11.05
N GLU A 170 3.83 20.86 11.27
CA GLU A 170 2.58 20.92 12.04
C GLU A 170 1.45 20.13 11.40
N ARG A 171 1.56 19.79 10.10
CA ARG A 171 0.58 19.00 9.37
C ARG A 171 0.98 17.54 9.15
N ASP A 172 2.17 17.14 9.58
CA ASP A 172 2.69 15.78 9.36
C ASP A 172 1.73 14.71 9.88
N ALA A 173 1.16 14.89 11.07
CA ALA A 173 0.23 13.93 11.65
C ALA A 173 -1.04 13.74 10.78
N ASP A 174 -1.54 14.81 10.16
CA ASP A 174 -2.71 14.75 9.28
C ASP A 174 -2.38 13.99 7.99
N PHE A 175 -1.23 14.25 7.40
CA PHE A 175 -0.76 13.54 6.20
C PHE A 175 -0.48 12.07 6.49
N ILE A 176 0.16 11.74 7.60
CA ILE A 176 0.42 10.36 8.02
C ILE A 176 -0.90 9.59 8.15
N ARG A 177 -1.92 10.15 8.82
CA ARG A 177 -3.24 9.51 8.96
C ARG A 177 -3.93 9.32 7.62
N TYR A 178 -3.91 10.36 6.77
CA TYR A 178 -4.55 10.31 5.46
C TYR A 178 -3.94 9.22 4.56
N PHE A 179 -2.62 9.27 4.36
CA PHE A 179 -1.93 8.31 3.50
C PHE A 179 -1.99 6.88 4.05
N HIS A 180 -1.95 6.72 5.37
CA HIS A 180 -2.13 5.41 5.99
C HIS A 180 -3.52 4.82 5.69
N ARG A 181 -4.60 5.58 5.85
CA ARG A 181 -5.96 5.11 5.53
C ARG A 181 -6.08 4.76 4.05
N ARG A 182 -5.60 5.63 3.16
CA ARG A 182 -5.63 5.41 1.72
C ARG A 182 -4.90 4.12 1.32
N LEU A 183 -3.65 3.93 1.76
CA LEU A 183 -2.89 2.74 1.45
C LEU A 183 -3.49 1.48 2.08
N SER A 184 -4.08 1.57 3.27
CA SER A 184 -4.76 0.44 3.90
C SER A 184 -6.02 0.00 3.14
N ARG A 185 -6.79 0.93 2.57
CA ARG A 185 -7.92 0.61 1.69
C ARG A 185 -7.44 -0.07 0.41
N GLU A 186 -6.41 0.45 -0.23
CA GLU A 186 -5.84 -0.14 -1.44
C GLU A 186 -5.24 -1.54 -1.16
N GLU A 187 -4.57 -1.72 -0.02
CA GLU A 187 -4.08 -3.04 0.42
C GLU A 187 -5.22 -4.04 0.57
N SER A 188 -6.39 -3.60 1.03
CA SER A 188 -7.57 -4.47 1.15
C SER A 188 -8.03 -5.03 -0.20
N LEU A 189 -7.87 -4.29 -1.30
CA LEU A 189 -8.12 -4.79 -2.66
C LEU A 189 -7.10 -5.83 -3.08
N LEU A 190 -5.85 -5.60 -2.74
CA LEU A 190 -4.72 -6.44 -3.10
C LEU A 190 -4.61 -7.70 -2.23
N TYR A 191 -5.24 -7.73 -1.05
CA TYR A 191 -5.01 -8.74 -0.02
C TYR A 191 -5.00 -10.19 -0.55
N PRO A 192 -5.95 -10.65 -1.40
CA PRO A 192 -5.94 -12.03 -1.89
C PRO A 192 -4.72 -12.37 -2.77
N VAL A 193 -4.04 -11.37 -3.31
CA VAL A 193 -2.93 -11.53 -4.28
C VAL A 193 -1.57 -11.10 -3.73
N LEU A 194 -1.49 -10.67 -2.47
CA LEU A 194 -0.24 -10.22 -1.84
C LEU A 194 0.73 -11.36 -1.48
N ARG A 195 0.23 -12.59 -1.29
CA ARG A 195 1.03 -13.77 -0.93
C ARG A 195 1.84 -13.53 0.35
N GLU A 196 3.18 -13.64 0.23
CA GLU A 196 4.13 -13.42 1.33
C GLU A 196 4.11 -12.01 1.92
N GLN A 197 3.45 -11.06 1.25
CA GLN A 197 3.29 -9.69 1.76
C GLN A 197 2.00 -9.50 2.57
N GLN A 198 1.13 -10.52 2.63
CA GLN A 198 -0.03 -10.48 3.52
C GLN A 198 0.45 -10.27 4.96
N ASP A 199 -0.24 -9.38 5.67
CA ASP A 199 0.06 -9.05 7.08
C ASP A 199 1.52 -8.58 7.33
N ALA A 200 2.22 -8.13 6.29
CA ALA A 200 3.56 -7.59 6.44
C ALA A 200 3.54 -6.37 7.37
N ALA A 201 4.45 -6.37 8.33
CA ALA A 201 4.65 -5.27 9.27
C ALA A 201 6.15 -5.03 9.45
N LEU A 202 6.55 -3.78 9.60
CA LEU A 202 7.89 -3.45 10.01
C LEU A 202 7.97 -3.39 11.54
N PRO A 203 9.05 -3.87 12.14
CA PRO A 203 9.20 -3.85 13.58
C PRO A 203 9.33 -2.41 14.07
N VAL A 204 8.50 -2.06 15.03
CA VAL A 204 8.55 -0.80 15.75
C VAL A 204 9.33 -1.05 17.04
N LEU A 205 10.31 -0.20 17.33
CA LEU A 205 11.13 -0.29 18.54
C LEU A 205 10.43 0.45 19.70
N ARG A 206 10.14 -0.26 20.76
CA ARG A 206 9.61 0.28 22.01
C ARG A 206 10.68 0.19 23.09
#